data_d1ccccaf6048a45d85b2129bd92d3945
#
_entry.id   d1ccccaf6048a45d85b2129bd92d3945
#
_cell.length_a   1.000
_cell.length_b   1.000
_cell.length_c   1.000
_cell.angle_alpha   90.00
_cell.angle_beta   90.00
_cell.angle_gamma   90.00
#
_symmetry.space_group_name_H-M   'P 1'
#
loop_
_entity.id
_entity.type
_entity.pdbx_description
1 polymer ?
#
loop_
_entity_poly.entity_id
_entity_poly.type
_entity_poly.pdbx_seq_one_letter_code
_entity_poly.pdbx_strand_id
1 'polypeptide(L)'
;MTQSVHANRDAALKSIIGKKVQQAASELTIFAVKFDDETGVIFDAVQPSSPTVAARLVSAAELPNLAEAVCSVDWSWIYGCTIDEANAGSSSVRLKLSSVGPLTIGTGLWEGKPFLSFQPFRPAKK
;
A
#
# COMPACT_ATOMS: atom_id res chain seq x y z
N MET A 1 3.17 2.08 -26.40
CA MET A 1 3.51 3.17 -25.47
C MET A 1 3.42 2.68 -24.05
N THR A 2 4.51 2.82 -23.33
CA THR A 2 4.55 2.34 -21.95
C THR A 2 4.09 3.44 -21.01
N GLN A 3 3.12 3.13 -20.17
CA GLN A 3 2.73 4.05 -19.10
C GLN A 3 3.79 4.00 -18.02
N SER A 4 4.09 5.15 -17.44
CA SER A 4 5.05 5.20 -16.36
C SER A 4 4.42 4.62 -15.09
N VAL A 5 5.28 4.11 -14.20
CA VAL A 5 4.85 3.63 -12.87
C VAL A 5 4.12 4.75 -12.12
N HIS A 6 4.58 5.99 -12.26
CA HIS A 6 3.97 7.13 -11.56
C HIS A 6 2.57 7.44 -12.05
N ALA A 7 2.32 7.34 -13.35
CA ALA A 7 0.98 7.60 -13.90
C ALA A 7 -0.01 6.55 -13.42
N ASN A 8 0.36 5.27 -13.43
CA ASN A 8 -0.49 4.19 -12.93
C ASN A 8 -0.76 4.34 -11.43
N ARG A 9 0.26 4.70 -10.68
CA ARG A 9 0.14 4.94 -9.26
C ARG A 9 -0.84 6.06 -8.96
N ASP A 10 -0.72 7.18 -9.66
CA ASP A 10 -1.57 8.34 -9.42
C ASP A 10 -3.03 8.04 -9.72
N ALA A 11 -3.29 7.30 -10.79
CA ALA A 11 -4.65 6.88 -11.13
C ALA A 11 -5.24 5.97 -10.05
N ALA A 12 -4.46 5.00 -9.56
CA ALA A 12 -4.91 4.11 -8.50
C ALA A 12 -5.19 4.89 -7.21
N LEU A 13 -4.32 5.83 -6.84
CA LEU A 13 -4.50 6.63 -5.63
C LEU A 13 -5.77 7.47 -5.68
N LYS A 14 -6.08 8.06 -6.81
CA LYS A 14 -7.34 8.80 -6.96
C LYS A 14 -8.55 7.90 -6.81
N SER A 15 -8.46 6.67 -7.27
CA SER A 15 -9.56 5.72 -7.26
C SER A 15 -9.90 5.22 -5.85
N ILE A 16 -8.94 5.23 -4.94
CA ILE A 16 -9.18 4.68 -3.59
C ILE A 16 -9.67 5.73 -2.59
N ILE A 17 -9.64 7.01 -2.93
CA ILE A 17 -10.14 8.05 -2.03
C ILE A 17 -11.63 7.83 -1.79
N GLY A 18 -12.03 7.84 -0.52
CA GLY A 18 -13.41 7.58 -0.12
C GLY A 18 -13.74 6.12 0.14
N LYS A 19 -12.83 5.20 -0.16
CA LYS A 19 -13.07 3.78 0.10
C LYS A 19 -12.73 3.43 1.54
N LYS A 20 -13.43 2.45 2.07
CA LYS A 20 -13.26 2.01 3.46
C LYS A 20 -12.43 0.74 3.50
N VAL A 21 -11.41 0.73 4.35
CA VAL A 21 -10.51 -0.40 4.50
C VAL A 21 -11.21 -1.54 5.24
N GLN A 22 -11.25 -2.71 4.64
CA GLN A 22 -11.79 -3.92 5.26
C GLN A 22 -10.68 -4.79 5.83
N GLN A 23 -9.61 -4.99 5.08
CA GLN A 23 -8.46 -5.79 5.47
C GLN A 23 -7.20 -5.26 4.84
N ALA A 24 -6.06 -5.59 5.44
CA ALA A 24 -4.77 -5.27 4.86
C ALA A 24 -3.74 -6.31 5.31
N ALA A 25 -2.77 -6.57 4.44
CA ALA A 25 -1.66 -7.46 4.75
C ALA A 25 -0.44 -7.00 3.95
N SER A 26 0.73 -7.30 4.45
CA SER A 26 1.96 -6.87 3.79
C SER A 26 3.05 -7.93 3.86
N GLU A 27 3.93 -7.88 2.87
CA GLU A 27 5.21 -8.58 2.85
C GLU A 27 6.30 -7.55 2.63
N LEU A 28 7.54 -8.01 2.47
CA LEU A 28 8.68 -7.11 2.31
C LEU A 28 8.53 -6.17 1.11
N THR A 29 7.93 -6.63 0.02
CA THR A 29 7.83 -5.88 -1.23
C THR A 29 6.40 -5.55 -1.64
N ILE A 30 5.40 -6.01 -0.89
CA ILE A 30 3.99 -5.87 -1.27
C ILE A 30 3.18 -5.44 -0.05
N PHE A 31 2.27 -4.50 -0.27
CA PHE A 31 1.24 -4.14 0.69
C PHE A 31 -0.11 -4.16 -0.03
N ALA A 32 -0.99 -5.05 0.40
CA ALA A 32 -2.30 -5.24 -0.21
C ALA A 32 -3.39 -4.76 0.75
N VAL A 33 -4.32 -3.96 0.24
CA VAL A 33 -5.45 -3.45 1.02
C VAL A 33 -6.74 -3.86 0.32
N LYS A 34 -7.65 -4.46 1.09
CA LYS A 34 -8.99 -4.81 0.60
C LYS A 34 -9.99 -3.79 1.12
N PHE A 35 -10.86 -3.31 0.24
CA PHE A 35 -11.93 -2.39 0.60
C PHE A 35 -13.27 -3.13 0.71
N ASP A 36 -14.25 -2.49 1.33
CA ASP A 36 -15.56 -3.11 1.56
C ASP A 36 -16.46 -3.13 0.32
N ASP A 37 -16.00 -2.56 -0.80
CA ASP A 37 -16.73 -2.56 -2.07
C ASP A 37 -16.23 -3.65 -3.04
N GLU A 38 -15.53 -4.65 -2.51
CA GLU A 38 -14.98 -5.78 -3.27
C GLU A 38 -13.84 -5.38 -4.23
N THR A 39 -13.23 -4.24 -4.00
CA THR A 39 -12.00 -3.86 -4.70
C THR A 39 -10.83 -3.87 -3.74
N GLY A 40 -9.65 -3.71 -4.28
CA GLY A 40 -8.44 -3.61 -3.49
C GLY A 40 -7.37 -2.81 -4.21
N VAL A 41 -6.30 -2.50 -3.50
CA VAL A 41 -5.14 -1.84 -4.08
C VAL A 41 -3.90 -2.61 -3.64
N ILE A 42 -2.95 -2.75 -4.55
CA ILE A 42 -1.67 -3.40 -4.27
C ILE A 42 -0.58 -2.36 -4.45
N PHE A 43 0.22 -2.17 -3.39
CA PHE A 43 1.42 -1.33 -3.44
C PHE A 43 2.63 -2.24 -3.54
N ASP A 44 3.49 -2.00 -4.52
CA ASP A 44 4.69 -2.79 -4.75
C ASP A 44 5.93 -1.91 -4.65
N ALA A 45 6.99 -2.45 -4.06
CA ALA A 45 8.30 -1.82 -4.14
C ALA A 45 8.90 -2.17 -5.50
N VAL A 46 9.21 -1.16 -6.29
CA VAL A 46 9.76 -1.34 -7.64
C VAL A 46 10.96 -0.41 -7.83
N GLN A 47 11.76 -0.68 -8.84
CA GLN A 47 12.96 0.11 -9.11
C GLN A 47 13.14 0.27 -10.63
N PRO A 48 12.33 1.12 -11.29
CA PRO A 48 12.53 1.39 -12.71
C PRO A 48 13.86 2.09 -12.99
N SER A 49 14.21 3.10 -12.20
CA SER A 49 15.53 3.75 -12.22
C SER A 49 15.99 4.05 -10.80
N SER A 50 15.05 4.25 -9.89
CA SER A 50 15.31 4.43 -8.46
C SER A 50 14.17 3.78 -7.68
N PRO A 51 14.37 3.43 -6.41
CA PRO A 51 13.30 2.79 -5.62
C PRO A 51 12.08 3.69 -5.53
N THR A 52 10.91 3.11 -5.74
CA THR A 52 9.65 3.82 -5.62
C THR A 52 8.52 2.85 -5.30
N VAL A 53 7.36 3.39 -4.96
CA VAL A 53 6.16 2.61 -4.69
C VAL A 53 5.26 2.66 -5.92
N ALA A 54 4.93 1.49 -6.46
CA ALA A 54 3.90 1.37 -7.49
C ALA A 54 2.58 1.04 -6.83
N ALA A 55 1.47 1.44 -7.44
CA ALA A 55 0.15 1.12 -6.94
C ALA A 55 -0.74 0.73 -8.12
N ARG A 56 -1.61 -0.26 -7.89
CA ARG A 56 -2.59 -0.67 -8.90
C ARG A 56 -3.89 -1.08 -8.22
N LEU A 57 -4.99 -0.66 -8.81
CA LEU A 57 -6.32 -1.03 -8.35
C LEU A 57 -6.68 -2.40 -8.94
N VAL A 58 -7.23 -3.27 -8.10
CA VAL A 58 -7.60 -4.64 -8.50
C VAL A 58 -8.96 -4.99 -7.91
N SER A 59 -9.55 -6.09 -8.35
CA SER A 59 -10.71 -6.66 -7.67
C SER A 59 -10.24 -7.43 -6.44
N ALA A 60 -11.14 -7.62 -5.47
CA ALA A 60 -10.80 -8.36 -4.26
C ALA A 60 -10.30 -9.78 -4.59
N ALA A 61 -10.83 -10.39 -5.65
CA ALA A 61 -10.43 -11.74 -6.07
C ALA A 61 -8.99 -11.80 -6.57
N GLU A 62 -8.43 -10.67 -7.01
CA GLU A 62 -7.06 -10.59 -7.51
C GLU A 62 -6.02 -10.31 -6.42
N LEU A 63 -6.46 -10.05 -5.20
CA LEU A 63 -5.54 -9.77 -4.10
C LEU A 63 -4.76 -11.04 -3.74
N PRO A 64 -3.45 -10.92 -3.51
CA PRO A 64 -2.67 -12.07 -3.09
C PRO A 64 -3.07 -12.50 -1.68
N ASN A 65 -2.94 -13.79 -1.40
CA ASN A 65 -3.17 -14.30 -0.06
C ASN A 65 -1.91 -14.10 0.78
N LEU A 66 -1.92 -13.05 1.59
CA LEU A 66 -0.80 -12.71 2.47
C LEU A 66 -1.02 -13.16 3.91
N ALA A 67 -2.07 -13.94 4.16
CA ALA A 67 -2.43 -14.36 5.52
C ALA A 67 -1.31 -15.14 6.21
N GLU A 68 -0.50 -15.84 5.44
CA GLU A 68 0.61 -16.63 5.96
C GLU A 68 1.96 -15.95 5.78
N ALA A 69 1.97 -14.67 5.40
CA ALA A 69 3.20 -13.95 5.20
C ALA A 69 3.98 -13.84 6.51
N VAL A 70 5.29 -14.01 6.40
CA VAL A 70 6.18 -14.00 7.55
C VAL A 70 6.36 -12.59 8.12
N CYS A 71 6.16 -11.57 7.32
CA CYS A 71 6.27 -10.19 7.76
C CYS A 71 5.14 -9.82 8.69
N SER A 72 5.50 -9.59 9.93
CA SER A 72 4.54 -9.41 11.01
C SER A 72 4.25 -7.94 11.24
N VAL A 73 3.38 -7.37 10.43
CA VAL A 73 2.89 -6.00 10.66
C VAL A 73 1.43 -6.08 11.06
N ASP A 74 1.08 -5.37 12.13
CA ASP A 74 -0.31 -5.27 12.56
C ASP A 74 -1.01 -4.17 11.76
N TRP A 75 -1.96 -4.56 10.91
CA TRP A 75 -2.74 -3.63 10.12
C TRP A 75 -4.15 -3.41 10.68
N SER A 76 -4.51 -4.09 11.75
CA SER A 76 -5.86 -3.98 12.32
C SER A 76 -6.23 -2.55 12.71
N TRP A 77 -5.24 -1.71 13.01
CA TRP A 77 -5.49 -0.34 13.40
C TRP A 77 -6.05 0.54 12.28
N ILE A 78 -5.94 0.10 11.01
CA ILE A 78 -6.52 0.84 9.89
C ILE A 78 -7.85 0.24 9.41
N TYR A 79 -8.27 -0.90 9.95
CA TYR A 79 -9.52 -1.51 9.53
C TYR A 79 -10.69 -0.62 9.91
N GLY A 80 -11.63 -0.44 8.98
CA GLY A 80 -12.78 0.42 9.17
C GLY A 80 -12.52 1.90 8.86
N CYS A 81 -11.28 2.28 8.60
CA CYS A 81 -10.96 3.66 8.23
C CYS A 81 -11.27 3.92 6.77
N THR A 82 -11.63 5.16 6.48
CA THR A 82 -11.81 5.64 5.11
C THR A 82 -10.54 6.33 4.65
N ILE A 83 -10.20 6.17 3.39
CA ILE A 83 -9.08 6.89 2.77
C ILE A 83 -9.55 8.31 2.47
N ASP A 84 -9.09 9.28 3.25
CA ASP A 84 -9.48 10.70 3.07
C ASP A 84 -8.64 11.38 2.01
N GLU A 85 -7.35 11.04 1.94
CA GLU A 85 -6.43 11.59 0.97
C GLU A 85 -5.41 10.53 0.59
N ALA A 86 -4.90 10.61 -0.63
CA ALA A 86 -3.84 9.74 -1.10
C ALA A 86 -2.92 10.57 -2.01
N ASN A 87 -1.66 10.67 -1.62
CA ASN A 87 -0.68 11.49 -2.33
C ASN A 87 0.60 10.69 -2.56
N ALA A 88 1.25 10.96 -3.68
CA ALA A 88 2.49 10.29 -4.03
C ALA A 88 3.66 11.26 -4.01
N GLY A 89 4.77 10.82 -3.44
CA GLY A 89 6.06 11.49 -3.56
C GLY A 89 6.93 10.77 -4.58
N SER A 90 8.20 11.13 -4.65
CA SER A 90 9.13 10.53 -5.60
C SER A 90 9.40 9.06 -5.30
N SER A 91 9.43 8.69 -4.03
CA SER A 91 9.73 7.31 -3.62
C SER A 91 8.78 6.80 -2.53
N SER A 92 7.64 7.49 -2.34
CA SER A 92 6.71 7.14 -1.26
C SER A 92 5.27 7.45 -1.65
N VAL A 93 4.36 6.87 -0.88
CA VAL A 93 2.93 7.16 -0.96
C VAL A 93 2.45 7.49 0.44
N ARG A 94 1.65 8.54 0.57
CA ARG A 94 1.07 8.92 1.85
C ARG A 94 -0.44 8.83 1.77
N LEU A 95 -1.02 8.06 2.67
CA LEU A 95 -2.46 7.93 2.81
C LEU A 95 -2.90 8.62 4.09
N LYS A 96 -3.97 9.42 4.00
CA LYS A 96 -4.58 9.97 5.20
C LYS A 96 -5.82 9.15 5.52
N LEU A 97 -5.80 8.52 6.67
CA LEU A 97 -6.87 7.63 7.11
C LEU A 97 -7.72 8.33 8.14
N SER A 98 -9.03 8.18 8.01
CA SER A 98 -9.96 8.76 8.99
C SER A 98 -9.68 8.17 10.38
N SER A 99 -9.76 8.99 11.40
CA SER A 99 -9.63 8.60 12.81
C SER A 99 -8.21 8.25 13.28
N VAL A 100 -7.32 7.79 12.39
CA VAL A 100 -5.99 7.32 12.81
C VAL A 100 -4.83 8.14 12.23
N GLY A 101 -5.10 8.99 11.24
CA GLY A 101 -4.10 9.90 10.70
C GLY A 101 -3.33 9.33 9.52
N PRO A 102 -2.15 9.90 9.23
CA PRO A 102 -1.42 9.51 8.03
C PRO A 102 -0.68 8.19 8.17
N LEU A 103 -0.64 7.45 7.05
CA LEU A 103 0.23 6.29 6.87
C LEU A 103 1.13 6.60 5.69
N THR A 104 2.43 6.52 5.90
CA THR A 104 3.41 6.71 4.83
C THR A 104 3.99 5.37 4.43
N ILE A 105 3.91 5.07 3.14
CA ILE A 105 4.50 3.87 2.54
C ILE A 105 5.74 4.34 1.80
N GLY A 106 6.90 3.98 2.29
CA GLY A 106 8.17 4.36 1.69
C GLY A 106 8.89 3.19 1.07
N THR A 107 10.02 3.47 0.45
CA THR A 107 10.89 2.43 -0.11
C THR A 107 12.32 2.65 0.33
N GLY A 108 13.07 1.55 0.37
CA GLY A 108 14.51 1.56 0.60
C GLY A 108 15.14 0.45 -0.23
N LEU A 109 16.44 0.30 -0.11
CA LEU A 109 17.18 -0.76 -0.77
C LEU A 109 17.82 -1.68 0.26
N TRP A 110 17.71 -2.97 0.01
CA TRP A 110 18.40 -4.01 0.77
C TRP A 110 19.08 -4.91 -0.23
N GLU A 111 20.40 -4.94 -0.20
CA GLU A 111 21.21 -5.72 -1.14
C GLU A 111 20.84 -5.43 -2.61
N GLY A 112 20.61 -4.15 -2.93
CA GLY A 112 20.26 -3.72 -4.28
C GLY A 112 18.83 -3.97 -4.69
N LYS A 113 17.99 -4.48 -3.79
CA LYS A 113 16.58 -4.76 -4.08
C LYS A 113 15.67 -3.81 -3.32
N PRO A 114 14.59 -3.31 -3.95
CA PRO A 114 13.67 -2.41 -3.25
C PRO A 114 12.81 -3.18 -2.24
N PHE A 115 12.46 -2.49 -1.16
CA PHE A 115 11.52 -3.01 -0.16
C PHE A 115 10.61 -1.89 0.31
N LEU A 116 9.49 -2.25 0.91
CA LEU A 116 8.54 -1.28 1.48
C LEU A 116 8.84 -1.03 2.95
N SER A 117 8.67 0.23 3.36
CA SER A 117 8.70 0.62 4.76
C SER A 117 7.40 1.35 5.09
N PHE A 118 7.04 1.35 6.36
CA PHE A 118 5.77 1.93 6.81
C PHE A 118 6.00 2.85 8.00
N GLN A 119 5.31 3.99 8.01
CA GLN A 119 5.29 4.90 9.15
C GLN A 119 3.84 5.31 9.44
N PRO A 120 3.31 5.04 10.62
CA PRO A 120 3.96 4.35 11.73
C PRO A 120 4.14 2.87 11.45
N PHE A 121 5.20 2.28 11.97
CA PHE A 121 5.42 0.84 11.88
C PHE A 121 4.91 0.19 13.16
N ARG A 122 3.97 -0.75 13.01
CA ARG A 122 3.38 -1.46 14.15
C ARG A 122 3.59 -2.95 13.95
N PRO A 123 4.56 -3.56 14.66
CA PRO A 123 4.76 -4.98 14.53
C PRO A 123 3.58 -5.76 15.08
N ALA A 124 3.31 -6.93 14.51
CA ALA A 124 2.24 -7.78 14.99
C ALA A 124 2.55 -8.26 16.40
N LYS A 125 1.51 -8.32 17.22
CA LYS A 125 1.64 -8.85 18.57
C LYS A 125 1.73 -10.36 18.51
N LYS A 126 2.58 -10.90 19.33
CA LYS A 126 2.65 -12.34 19.48
C LYS A 126 1.66 -12.80 20.54
#